data_d4d3dc364961420d509c54ec151ec000
#
_entry.id   d4d3dc364961420d509c54ec151ec000
#
_cell.length_a   1.000
_cell.length_b   1.000
_cell.length_c   1.000
_cell.angle_alpha   90.00
_cell.angle_beta   90.00
_cell.angle_gamma   90.00
#
_symmetry.space_group_name_H-M   'P 1'
#
loop_
_entity.id
_entity.type
_entity.pdbx_description
1 polymer ?
#
loop_
_entity_poly.entity_id
_entity_poly.type
_entity_poly.pdbx_seq_one_letter_code
_entity_poly.pdbx_strand_id
1 'polypeptide(L)'
;MRRAFALFALATAFVTGPVLGDQLTGMGANIQGNYFSFPKANLDKAPVGKIKVGSLSIGLATTKLKDVAKAFGGTIRSGGGATWVCYHTDGANSWFISNAQGGQEFVMMVAMQSSSGDAPSDCDDASAKFRLPDLGVPGLGAKGADLKAKFGFASGSKVAYRADRAGGYSDIAQYLGYVLKGGTVTGVAVGESTIPTQH
;
A
#
# COMPACT_ATOMS: atom_id res chain seq x y z
N MET A 1 42.37 1.82 -63.63
CA MET A 1 42.43 1.84 -62.21
C MET A 1 41.07 2.15 -61.64
N ARG A 2 40.34 1.12 -61.17
CA ARG A 2 38.98 1.27 -60.57
C ARG A 2 39.13 1.11 -59.06
N ARG A 3 38.86 2.17 -58.29
CA ARG A 3 38.84 2.14 -56.81
C ARG A 3 37.42 1.76 -56.35
N ALA A 4 37.31 0.62 -55.68
CA ALA A 4 36.08 0.20 -54.99
C ALA A 4 36.05 0.82 -53.62
N PHE A 5 34.99 1.57 -53.29
CA PHE A 5 34.70 2.05 -51.94
C PHE A 5 33.80 1.02 -51.25
N ALA A 6 34.28 0.41 -50.21
CA ALA A 6 33.48 -0.44 -49.32
C ALA A 6 32.81 0.43 -48.27
N LEU A 7 31.46 0.48 -48.30
CA LEU A 7 30.66 1.07 -47.25
C LEU A 7 30.49 0.06 -46.09
N PHE A 8 31.06 0.38 -44.94
CA PHE A 8 30.78 -0.33 -43.70
C PHE A 8 29.51 0.25 -43.08
N ALA A 9 28.41 -0.54 -43.08
CA ALA A 9 27.21 -0.23 -42.33
C ALA A 9 27.40 -0.67 -40.89
N LEU A 10 27.51 0.30 -39.97
CA LEU A 10 27.47 0.06 -38.51
C LEU A 10 26.01 -0.24 -38.12
N ALA A 11 25.71 -1.49 -37.83
CA ALA A 11 24.42 -1.88 -37.19
C ALA A 11 24.50 -1.60 -35.69
N THR A 12 23.89 -0.52 -35.24
CA THR A 12 23.67 -0.26 -33.82
C THR A 12 22.55 -1.17 -33.30
N ALA A 13 22.92 -2.24 -32.63
CA ALA A 13 21.97 -3.09 -31.89
C ALA A 13 21.48 -2.31 -30.65
N PHE A 14 20.23 -1.85 -30.70
CA PHE A 14 19.53 -1.38 -29.52
C PHE A 14 19.23 -2.59 -28.63
N VAL A 15 20.00 -2.76 -27.56
CA VAL A 15 19.67 -3.71 -26.49
C VAL A 15 18.53 -3.09 -25.69
N THR A 16 17.29 -3.43 -26.02
CA THR A 16 16.14 -3.18 -25.15
C THR A 16 16.23 -4.17 -23.99
N GLY A 17 16.87 -3.77 -22.91
CA GLY A 17 16.77 -4.50 -21.63
C GLY A 17 15.29 -4.58 -21.22
N PRO A 18 14.89 -5.63 -20.47
CA PRO A 18 13.54 -5.68 -19.91
C PRO A 18 13.34 -4.43 -19.06
N VAL A 19 12.30 -3.65 -19.38
CA VAL A 19 11.83 -2.59 -18.49
C VAL A 19 11.30 -3.31 -17.25
N LEU A 20 12.11 -3.36 -16.19
CA LEU A 20 11.63 -3.80 -14.88
C LEU A 20 10.54 -2.81 -14.50
N GLY A 21 9.29 -3.27 -14.49
CA GLY A 21 8.18 -2.47 -14.00
C GLY A 21 8.47 -1.99 -12.57
N ASP A 22 7.86 -0.89 -12.16
CA ASP A 22 7.98 -0.39 -10.80
C ASP A 22 7.69 -1.51 -9.79
N GLN A 23 8.45 -1.56 -8.71
CA GLN A 23 8.28 -2.56 -7.67
C GLN A 23 7.79 -1.89 -6.39
N LEU A 24 6.65 -2.36 -5.90
CA LEU A 24 6.10 -1.94 -4.62
C LEU A 24 7.06 -2.31 -3.48
N THR A 25 7.36 -1.37 -2.59
CA THR A 25 8.34 -1.55 -1.52
C THR A 25 7.71 -1.51 -0.11
N GLY A 26 8.54 -1.76 0.90
CA GLY A 26 8.23 -1.56 2.31
C GLY A 26 6.93 -2.20 2.80
N MET A 27 6.16 -1.44 3.58
CA MET A 27 4.88 -1.91 4.11
C MET A 27 3.83 -2.11 3.01
N GLY A 28 3.94 -1.37 1.88
CA GLY A 28 3.10 -1.59 0.70
C GLY A 28 3.27 -3.00 0.15
N ALA A 29 4.50 -3.46 -0.07
CA ALA A 29 4.79 -4.82 -0.51
C ALA A 29 4.35 -5.86 0.52
N ASN A 30 4.54 -5.58 1.81
CA ASN A 30 4.12 -6.48 2.89
C ASN A 30 2.61 -6.72 2.90
N ILE A 31 1.79 -5.69 2.75
CA ILE A 31 0.33 -5.86 2.75
C ILE A 31 -0.12 -6.57 1.48
N GLN A 32 0.44 -6.24 0.33
CA GLN A 32 0.09 -6.87 -0.94
C GLN A 32 0.46 -8.36 -0.97
N GLY A 33 1.62 -8.75 -0.46
CA GLY A 33 2.15 -10.11 -0.53
C GLY A 33 1.87 -11.00 0.67
N ASN A 34 1.96 -10.44 1.89
CA ASN A 34 2.01 -11.22 3.14
C ASN A 34 0.92 -10.88 4.15
N TYR A 35 -0.04 -10.05 3.78
CA TYR A 35 -1.07 -9.53 4.69
C TYR A 35 -1.85 -10.64 5.42
N PHE A 36 -2.07 -11.77 4.76
CA PHE A 36 -2.79 -12.90 5.31
C PHE A 36 -1.93 -13.83 6.18
N SER A 37 -0.61 -13.62 6.21
CA SER A 37 0.35 -14.48 6.91
C SER A 37 0.66 -14.03 8.34
N PHE A 38 0.19 -12.85 8.75
CA PHE A 38 0.40 -12.34 10.11
C PHE A 38 -0.48 -13.10 11.09
N PRO A 39 -0.03 -13.32 12.34
CA PRO A 39 -0.91 -13.78 13.42
C PRO A 39 -2.13 -12.86 13.53
N LYS A 40 -3.33 -13.44 13.51
CA LYS A 40 -4.60 -12.69 13.43
C LYS A 40 -5.45 -12.91 14.66
N ALA A 41 -6.06 -11.82 15.12
CA ALA A 41 -7.21 -11.86 16.02
C ALA A 41 -8.47 -11.44 15.24
N ASN A 42 -9.55 -12.16 15.44
CA ASN A 42 -10.84 -11.80 14.83
C ASN A 42 -11.51 -10.70 15.64
N LEU A 43 -12.10 -9.76 14.95
CA LEU A 43 -12.89 -8.66 15.52
C LEU A 43 -14.35 -8.78 15.04
N ASP A 44 -15.28 -8.39 15.88
CA ASP A 44 -16.71 -8.39 15.53
C ASP A 44 -17.07 -7.33 14.48
N LYS A 45 -16.28 -6.28 14.37
CA LYS A 45 -16.53 -5.16 13.46
C LYS A 45 -15.25 -4.70 12.78
N ALA A 46 -15.38 -4.22 11.55
CA ALA A 46 -14.29 -3.59 10.80
C ALA A 46 -13.67 -2.45 11.63
N PRO A 47 -12.35 -2.52 11.92
CA PRO A 47 -11.71 -1.55 12.81
C PRO A 47 -11.50 -0.18 12.15
N VAL A 48 -11.50 -0.11 10.83
CA VAL A 48 -11.26 1.12 10.08
C VAL A 48 -12.47 1.42 9.20
N GLY A 49 -13.04 2.60 9.40
CA GLY A 49 -14.13 3.10 8.55
C GLY A 49 -13.57 3.93 7.39
N LYS A 50 -13.78 5.27 7.46
CA LYS A 50 -13.19 6.20 6.51
C LYS A 50 -11.81 6.62 6.95
N ILE A 51 -10.88 6.65 6.00
CA ILE A 51 -9.49 7.10 6.20
C ILE A 51 -9.40 8.57 5.81
N LYS A 52 -8.87 9.41 6.70
CA LYS A 52 -8.68 10.84 6.40
C LYS A 52 -7.25 11.11 5.97
N VAL A 53 -7.09 11.85 4.87
CA VAL A 53 -5.78 12.29 4.36
C VAL A 53 -5.91 13.76 4.01
N GLY A 54 -5.45 14.65 4.88
CA GLY A 54 -5.73 16.08 4.74
C GLY A 54 -7.23 16.36 4.60
N SER A 55 -7.64 16.95 3.49
CA SER A 55 -9.05 17.22 3.17
C SER A 55 -9.76 16.05 2.47
N LEU A 56 -9.04 15.02 2.03
CA LEU A 56 -9.62 13.89 1.31
C LEU A 56 -10.08 12.81 2.31
N SER A 57 -11.28 12.27 2.08
CA SER A 57 -11.80 11.10 2.78
C SER A 57 -11.76 9.90 1.84
N ILE A 58 -11.04 8.86 2.23
CA ILE A 58 -10.84 7.64 1.45
C ILE A 58 -11.70 6.53 2.03
N GLY A 59 -12.53 5.93 1.19
CA GLY A 59 -13.19 4.66 1.46
C GLY A 59 -12.50 3.56 0.67
N LEU A 60 -12.18 2.44 1.33
CA LEU A 60 -11.66 1.27 0.64
C LEU A 60 -12.71 0.76 -0.36
N ALA A 61 -12.25 0.24 -1.48
CA ALA A 61 -13.06 -0.22 -2.62
C ALA A 61 -13.98 0.83 -3.26
N THR A 62 -13.92 2.10 -2.83
CA THR A 62 -14.80 3.16 -3.35
C THR A 62 -14.06 4.39 -3.86
N THR A 63 -12.90 4.73 -3.30
CA THR A 63 -12.07 5.85 -3.75
C THR A 63 -11.10 5.39 -4.83
N LYS A 64 -10.94 6.14 -5.91
CA LYS A 64 -10.02 5.80 -6.99
C LYS A 64 -8.61 6.33 -6.72
N LEU A 65 -7.58 5.59 -7.16
CA LEU A 65 -6.20 6.04 -7.10
C LEU A 65 -5.98 7.40 -7.80
N LYS A 66 -6.66 7.63 -8.92
CA LYS A 66 -6.60 8.90 -9.64
C LYS A 66 -7.10 10.09 -8.82
N ASP A 67 -8.05 9.87 -7.90
CA ASP A 67 -8.57 10.94 -7.05
C ASP A 67 -7.54 11.28 -5.96
N VAL A 68 -6.80 10.29 -5.46
CA VAL A 68 -5.67 10.49 -4.54
C VAL A 68 -4.56 11.28 -5.24
N ALA A 69 -4.15 10.84 -6.44
CA ALA A 69 -3.13 11.54 -7.24
C ALA A 69 -3.57 12.96 -7.63
N LYS A 70 -4.84 13.17 -7.95
CA LYS A 70 -5.39 14.51 -8.23
C LYS A 70 -5.35 15.43 -7.01
N ALA A 71 -5.60 14.89 -5.81
CA ALA A 71 -5.64 15.68 -4.58
C ALA A 71 -4.23 16.14 -4.14
N PHE A 72 -3.24 15.27 -4.27
CA PHE A 72 -1.92 15.47 -3.66
C PHE A 72 -0.77 15.54 -4.68
N GLY A 73 -1.02 15.28 -5.96
CA GLY A 73 0.00 15.03 -6.97
C GLY A 73 0.47 13.59 -6.93
N GLY A 74 1.61 13.33 -7.55
CA GLY A 74 2.27 12.03 -7.56
C GLY A 74 1.94 11.16 -8.77
N THR A 75 2.71 10.13 -8.93
CA THR A 75 2.70 9.21 -10.07
C THR A 75 1.95 7.94 -9.72
N ILE A 76 1.01 7.54 -10.56
CA ILE A 76 0.39 6.21 -10.47
C ILE A 76 1.36 5.20 -11.10
N ARG A 77 1.82 4.27 -10.31
CA ARG A 77 2.75 3.20 -10.70
C ARG A 77 2.05 1.85 -10.73
N SER A 78 2.61 0.91 -11.46
CA SER A 78 2.07 -0.46 -11.53
C SER A 78 3.18 -1.49 -11.66
N GLY A 79 2.98 -2.64 -11.00
CA GLY A 79 3.90 -3.78 -11.03
C GLY A 79 3.45 -4.87 -10.08
N GLY A 80 3.88 -6.12 -10.31
CA GLY A 80 3.57 -7.23 -9.41
C GLY A 80 2.08 -7.50 -9.15
N GLY A 81 1.20 -7.14 -10.08
CA GLY A 81 -0.24 -7.31 -9.91
C GLY A 81 -0.92 -6.22 -9.07
N ALA A 82 -0.21 -5.14 -8.75
CA ALA A 82 -0.71 -3.98 -8.05
C ALA A 82 -0.57 -2.70 -8.87
N THR A 83 -1.39 -1.71 -8.55
CA THR A 83 -1.27 -0.32 -9.00
C THR A 83 -1.31 0.57 -7.76
N TRP A 84 -0.44 1.57 -7.65
CA TRP A 84 -0.37 2.38 -6.43
C TRP A 84 0.07 3.82 -6.68
N VAL A 85 -0.18 4.65 -5.68
CA VAL A 85 0.47 5.94 -5.47
C VAL A 85 1.14 5.89 -4.11
N CYS A 86 2.38 6.36 -4.02
CA CYS A 86 3.11 6.44 -2.77
C CYS A 86 3.61 7.86 -2.52
N TYR A 87 3.56 8.28 -1.27
CA TYR A 87 4.06 9.57 -0.80
C TYR A 87 5.09 9.40 0.30
N HIS A 88 6.22 10.08 0.13
CA HIS A 88 7.26 10.22 1.14
C HIS A 88 7.09 11.55 1.88
N THR A 89 7.22 11.52 3.20
CA THR A 89 7.30 12.69 4.09
C THR A 89 8.47 12.54 5.03
N ASP A 90 8.89 13.62 5.69
CA ASP A 90 9.83 13.53 6.81
C ASP A 90 9.24 12.61 7.90
N GLY A 91 9.76 11.39 7.97
CA GLY A 91 9.40 10.41 8.98
C GLY A 91 8.46 9.28 8.55
N ALA A 92 7.82 9.32 7.39
CA ALA A 92 6.98 8.20 6.94
C ALA A 92 6.76 8.12 5.42
N ASN A 93 6.52 6.89 4.96
CA ASN A 93 6.02 6.60 3.62
C ASN A 93 4.57 6.11 3.71
N SER A 94 3.75 6.47 2.73
CA SER A 94 2.32 6.12 2.68
C SER A 94 1.94 5.62 1.29
N TRP A 95 1.45 4.39 1.20
CA TRP A 95 1.01 3.75 -0.04
C TRP A 95 -0.51 3.65 -0.08
N PHE A 96 -1.09 4.00 -1.21
CA PHE A 96 -2.50 3.76 -1.58
C PHE A 96 -2.47 2.76 -2.73
N ILE A 97 -3.03 1.57 -2.52
CA ILE A 97 -2.78 0.43 -3.39
C ILE A 97 -4.11 -0.12 -3.90
N SER A 98 -4.18 -0.39 -5.19
CA SER A 98 -5.19 -1.19 -5.87
C SER A 98 -4.61 -2.53 -6.33
N ASN A 99 -5.46 -3.51 -6.51
CA ASN A 99 -5.12 -4.82 -7.06
C ASN A 99 -6.21 -5.30 -8.02
N ALA A 100 -6.13 -6.55 -8.45
CA ALA A 100 -7.12 -7.12 -9.36
C ALA A 100 -8.56 -7.04 -8.83
N GLN A 101 -8.80 -7.17 -7.51
CA GLN A 101 -10.13 -7.04 -6.90
C GLN A 101 -10.67 -5.61 -6.98
N GLY A 102 -9.79 -4.62 -6.91
CA GLY A 102 -10.10 -3.20 -7.12
C GLY A 102 -10.09 -2.76 -8.58
N GLY A 103 -9.98 -3.69 -9.53
CA GLY A 103 -9.88 -3.40 -10.95
C GLY A 103 -8.66 -2.56 -11.31
N GLN A 104 -7.60 -2.60 -10.51
CA GLN A 104 -6.40 -1.76 -10.63
C GLN A 104 -6.69 -0.24 -10.53
N GLU A 105 -7.87 0.12 -10.08
CA GLU A 105 -8.36 1.51 -10.06
C GLU A 105 -8.75 1.98 -8.65
N PHE A 106 -9.48 1.14 -7.89
CA PHE A 106 -9.97 1.52 -6.56
C PHE A 106 -8.94 1.20 -5.48
N VAL A 107 -8.81 2.09 -4.50
CA VAL A 107 -7.95 1.88 -3.32
C VAL A 107 -8.50 0.70 -2.52
N MET A 108 -7.79 -0.40 -2.53
CA MET A 108 -8.11 -1.60 -1.76
C MET A 108 -7.33 -1.67 -0.45
N MET A 109 -6.17 -1.01 -0.40
CA MET A 109 -5.27 -1.03 0.74
C MET A 109 -4.63 0.34 0.94
N VAL A 110 -4.40 0.70 2.21
CA VAL A 110 -3.60 1.84 2.61
C VAL A 110 -2.56 1.37 3.60
N ALA A 111 -1.30 1.68 3.35
CA ALA A 111 -0.18 1.29 4.20
C ALA A 111 0.67 2.50 4.57
N MET A 112 1.21 2.50 5.79
CA MET A 112 2.18 3.49 6.26
C MET A 112 3.36 2.80 6.90
N GLN A 113 4.55 3.38 6.75
CA GLN A 113 5.78 2.91 7.40
C GLN A 113 6.62 4.09 7.82
N SER A 114 7.16 4.04 9.04
CA SER A 114 8.15 5.02 9.50
C SER A 114 9.38 4.97 8.60
N SER A 115 9.86 6.15 8.22
CA SER A 115 11.07 6.34 7.39
C SER A 115 12.03 7.26 8.14
N SER A 116 13.34 7.03 7.97
CA SER A 116 14.41 7.87 8.53
C SER A 116 15.45 8.24 7.48
N GLY A 117 15.14 8.10 6.22
CA GLY A 117 16.06 8.34 5.10
C GLY A 117 15.32 8.80 3.85
N ASP A 118 15.99 8.71 2.73
CA ASP A 118 15.48 9.11 1.42
C ASP A 118 14.19 8.39 1.02
N ALA A 119 13.44 9.01 0.13
CA ALA A 119 12.24 8.41 -0.45
C ALA A 119 12.57 7.07 -1.13
N PRO A 120 11.77 6.01 -0.90
CA PRO A 120 11.85 4.82 -1.71
C PRO A 120 11.63 5.15 -3.20
N SER A 121 12.22 4.35 -4.10
CA SER A 121 12.12 4.58 -5.55
C SER A 121 10.69 4.55 -6.09
N ASP A 122 9.77 3.92 -5.36
CA ASP A 122 8.34 3.82 -5.70
C ASP A 122 7.47 4.90 -5.06
N CYS A 123 8.06 5.87 -4.35
CA CYS A 123 7.35 6.99 -3.72
C CYS A 123 7.77 8.34 -4.31
N ASP A 124 6.83 9.26 -4.40
CA ASP A 124 7.05 10.67 -4.72
C ASP A 124 7.10 11.48 -3.42
N ASP A 125 7.83 12.60 -3.42
CA ASP A 125 7.78 13.55 -2.30
C ASP A 125 6.38 14.10 -2.12
N ALA A 126 5.90 14.09 -0.89
CA ALA A 126 4.56 14.53 -0.59
C ALA A 126 4.40 16.05 -0.79
N SER A 127 3.29 16.46 -1.43
CA SER A 127 2.94 17.87 -1.54
C SER A 127 2.60 18.49 -0.17
N ALA A 128 2.69 19.80 -0.05
CA ALA A 128 2.34 20.52 1.18
C ALA A 128 0.88 20.31 1.66
N LYS A 129 0.00 19.82 0.78
CA LYS A 129 -1.39 19.49 1.09
C LYS A 129 -1.57 18.11 1.69
N PHE A 130 -0.60 17.22 1.48
CA PHE A 130 -0.66 15.85 2.00
C PHE A 130 -0.53 15.85 3.53
N ARG A 131 -1.23 14.93 4.16
CA ARG A 131 -1.09 14.60 5.58
C ARG A 131 -1.09 13.09 5.69
N LEU A 132 -0.36 12.55 6.67
CA LEU A 132 -0.36 11.12 6.92
C LEU A 132 -1.80 10.61 7.09
N PRO A 133 -2.12 9.43 6.52
CA PRO A 133 -3.44 8.83 6.68
C PRO A 133 -3.82 8.64 8.15
N ASP A 134 -4.95 9.19 8.56
CA ASP A 134 -5.58 8.90 9.84
C ASP A 134 -6.58 7.76 9.64
N LEU A 135 -6.25 6.60 10.19
CA LEU A 135 -7.06 5.38 10.12
C LEU A 135 -8.12 5.31 11.24
N GLY A 136 -8.13 6.24 12.18
CA GLY A 136 -9.00 6.20 13.37
C GLY A 136 -8.65 5.10 14.38
N VAL A 137 -7.46 4.52 14.25
CA VAL A 137 -6.88 3.47 15.10
C VAL A 137 -5.43 3.82 15.44
N PRO A 138 -4.78 3.17 16.43
CA PRO A 138 -3.38 3.45 16.75
C PRO A 138 -2.51 3.41 15.48
N GLY A 139 -1.75 4.49 15.23
CA GLY A 139 -0.92 4.68 14.05
C GLY A 139 0.57 4.49 14.31
N LEU A 140 1.42 5.03 13.41
CA LEU A 140 2.87 5.03 13.59
C LEU A 140 3.26 5.69 14.91
N GLY A 141 4.24 5.10 15.62
CA GLY A 141 4.70 5.57 16.93
C GLY A 141 3.88 5.07 18.12
N ALA A 142 2.68 4.52 17.93
CA ALA A 142 1.89 3.92 19.00
C ALA A 142 2.61 2.74 19.65
N LYS A 143 2.28 2.43 20.91
CA LYS A 143 2.87 1.31 21.61
C LYS A 143 2.04 0.03 21.44
N GLY A 144 2.67 -1.13 21.57
CA GLY A 144 1.96 -2.41 21.57
C GLY A 144 0.88 -2.48 22.66
N ALA A 145 1.08 -1.76 23.79
CA ALA A 145 0.06 -1.62 24.84
C ALA A 145 -1.21 -0.92 24.33
N ASP A 146 -1.08 0.09 23.45
CA ASP A 146 -2.24 0.80 22.87
C ASP A 146 -3.04 -0.13 21.95
N LEU A 147 -2.36 -1.00 21.20
CA LEU A 147 -3.01 -2.02 20.39
C LEU A 147 -3.78 -3.02 21.26
N LYS A 148 -3.14 -3.49 22.36
CA LYS A 148 -3.76 -4.40 23.30
C LYS A 148 -4.99 -3.76 23.97
N ALA A 149 -4.89 -2.50 24.38
CA ALA A 149 -6.01 -1.77 24.97
C ALA A 149 -7.17 -1.59 23.97
N LYS A 150 -6.84 -1.33 22.69
CA LYS A 150 -7.86 -1.10 21.63
C LYS A 150 -8.52 -2.38 21.14
N PHE A 151 -7.76 -3.47 21.00
CA PHE A 151 -8.20 -4.68 20.29
C PHE A 151 -8.18 -5.95 21.16
N GLY A 152 -7.78 -5.86 22.42
CA GLY A 152 -7.68 -6.99 23.33
C GLY A 152 -6.49 -7.93 23.10
N PHE A 153 -5.83 -7.84 21.95
CA PHE A 153 -4.72 -8.69 21.55
C PHE A 153 -3.61 -7.86 20.90
N ALA A 154 -2.38 -8.08 21.33
CA ALA A 154 -1.17 -7.66 20.62
C ALA A 154 -0.01 -8.54 21.07
N SER A 155 0.59 -9.31 20.17
CA SER A 155 1.68 -10.22 20.50
C SER A 155 2.70 -10.27 19.37
N GLY A 156 3.98 -10.23 19.71
CA GLY A 156 5.09 -10.28 18.78
C GLY A 156 5.37 -8.97 18.04
N SER A 157 6.24 -9.06 17.03
CA SER A 157 6.65 -7.91 16.19
C SER A 157 5.74 -7.68 14.98
N LYS A 158 4.84 -8.61 14.70
CA LYS A 158 3.83 -8.52 13.65
C LYS A 158 2.52 -9.04 14.18
N VAL A 159 1.46 -8.27 14.02
CA VAL A 159 0.11 -8.65 14.45
C VAL A 159 -0.92 -8.13 13.45
N ALA A 160 -1.97 -8.89 13.23
CA ALA A 160 -3.08 -8.46 12.39
C ALA A 160 -4.42 -8.74 13.09
N TYR A 161 -5.38 -7.93 12.70
CA TYR A 161 -6.79 -8.07 13.08
C TYR A 161 -7.60 -8.27 11.81
N ARG A 162 -8.65 -9.07 11.90
CA ARG A 162 -9.57 -9.34 10.80
C ARG A 162 -10.99 -9.16 11.27
N ALA A 163 -11.81 -8.53 10.44
CA ALA A 163 -13.24 -8.49 10.62
C ALA A 163 -13.92 -8.83 9.31
N ASP A 164 -14.85 -9.76 9.38
CA ASP A 164 -15.65 -10.17 8.24
C ASP A 164 -17.04 -9.52 8.32
N ARG A 165 -17.56 -9.10 7.18
CA ARG A 165 -18.92 -8.60 7.04
C ARG A 165 -19.61 -9.26 5.87
N ALA A 166 -20.88 -9.60 6.04
CA ALA A 166 -21.68 -10.13 4.96
C ALA A 166 -21.83 -9.10 3.84
N GLY A 167 -21.63 -9.53 2.61
CA GLY A 167 -21.92 -8.79 1.39
C GLY A 167 -23.00 -9.49 0.59
N GLY A 168 -23.57 -8.81 -0.43
CA GLY A 168 -24.67 -9.37 -1.22
C GLY A 168 -24.32 -10.64 -2.01
N TYR A 169 -23.14 -10.65 -2.66
CA TYR A 169 -22.65 -11.76 -3.51
C TYR A 169 -21.36 -12.38 -2.97
N SER A 170 -20.67 -11.71 -2.08
CA SER A 170 -19.44 -12.17 -1.46
C SER A 170 -19.27 -11.49 -0.11
N ASP A 171 -18.69 -12.18 0.84
CA ASP A 171 -18.30 -11.56 2.09
C ASP A 171 -17.09 -10.65 1.89
N ILE A 172 -16.97 -9.66 2.73
CA ILE A 172 -15.86 -8.72 2.71
C ILE A 172 -15.09 -8.88 4.00
N ALA A 173 -13.81 -9.21 3.89
CA ALA A 173 -12.89 -9.20 5.00
C ALA A 173 -12.10 -7.90 5.01
N GLN A 174 -12.10 -7.19 6.14
CA GLN A 174 -11.17 -6.11 6.39
C GLN A 174 -10.03 -6.62 7.27
N TYR A 175 -8.82 -6.28 6.88
CA TYR A 175 -7.59 -6.61 7.59
C TYR A 175 -6.92 -5.34 8.06
N LEU A 176 -6.40 -5.37 9.28
CA LEU A 176 -5.57 -4.31 9.84
C LEU A 176 -4.29 -4.94 10.41
N GLY A 177 -3.15 -4.63 9.81
CA GLY A 177 -1.87 -5.22 10.16
C GLY A 177 -0.89 -4.20 10.73
N TYR A 178 -0.09 -4.63 11.69
CA TYR A 178 0.95 -3.83 12.34
C TYR A 178 2.30 -4.53 12.32
N VAL A 179 3.34 -3.73 12.15
CA VAL A 179 4.73 -4.12 12.37
C VAL A 179 5.28 -3.28 13.51
N LEU A 180 5.87 -3.94 14.50
CA LEU A 180 6.44 -3.30 15.68
C LEU A 180 7.95 -3.54 15.73
N LYS A 181 8.70 -2.50 16.11
CA LYS A 181 10.12 -2.58 16.43
C LYS A 181 10.32 -2.01 17.85
N GLY A 182 10.91 -2.82 18.75
CA GLY A 182 11.06 -2.39 20.15
C GLY A 182 9.72 -2.04 20.84
N GLY A 183 8.62 -2.75 20.51
CA GLY A 183 7.29 -2.50 21.07
C GLY A 183 6.59 -1.24 20.57
N THR A 184 7.16 -0.56 19.55
CA THR A 184 6.59 0.64 18.92
C THR A 184 6.17 0.32 17.49
N VAL A 185 5.01 0.80 17.07
CA VAL A 185 4.49 0.62 15.71
C VAL A 185 5.37 1.39 14.72
N THR A 186 5.99 0.68 13.80
CA THR A 186 6.81 1.21 12.70
C THR A 186 6.16 0.98 11.33
N GLY A 187 5.12 0.16 11.28
CA GLY A 187 4.33 -0.04 10.07
C GLY A 187 2.89 -0.36 10.44
N VAL A 188 1.95 0.18 9.69
CA VAL A 188 0.52 -0.11 9.82
C VAL A 188 -0.11 -0.14 8.43
N ALA A 189 -1.01 -1.08 8.22
CA ALA A 189 -1.73 -1.15 6.95
C ALA A 189 -3.15 -1.69 7.18
N VAL A 190 -4.08 -1.18 6.39
CA VAL A 190 -5.45 -1.66 6.32
C VAL A 190 -5.79 -2.02 4.88
N GLY A 191 -6.58 -3.05 4.69
CA GLY A 191 -7.07 -3.44 3.36
C GLY A 191 -8.37 -4.23 3.43
N GLU A 192 -9.09 -4.26 2.31
CA GLU A 192 -10.28 -5.07 2.12
C GLU A 192 -10.07 -6.10 1.02
N SER A 193 -10.66 -7.27 1.20
CA SER A 193 -10.68 -8.36 0.24
C SER A 193 -12.08 -8.96 0.20
N THR A 194 -12.54 -9.31 -0.98
CA THR A 194 -13.75 -10.11 -1.15
C THR A 194 -13.44 -11.59 -0.93
N ILE A 195 -14.29 -12.27 -0.19
CA ILE A 195 -14.20 -13.69 0.09
C ILE A 195 -15.45 -14.36 -0.52
N PRO A 196 -15.29 -15.46 -1.27
CA PRO A 196 -16.46 -16.22 -1.72
C PRO A 196 -17.32 -16.64 -0.52
N THR A 197 -18.61 -16.35 -0.57
CA THR A 197 -19.57 -16.89 0.41
C THR A 197 -19.56 -18.42 0.30
N GLN A 198 -19.27 -19.10 1.39
CA GLN A 198 -19.48 -20.54 1.48
C GLN A 198 -20.94 -20.75 1.78
N HIS A 199 -21.71 -21.15 0.79
CA HIS A 199 -23.08 -21.62 0.92
C HIS A 199 -23.11 -23.12 1.16
#